data_0f3882a24ca1ded75216b6275edd7d94
#
_entry.id   0f3882a24ca1ded75216b6275edd7d94
#
_cell.length_a   1.000
_cell.length_b   1.000
_cell.length_c   1.000
_cell.angle_alpha   90.00
_cell.angle_beta   90.00
_cell.angle_gamma   90.00
#
_symmetry.space_group_name_H-M   'P 1'
#
loop_
_entity.id
_entity.type
_entity.pdbx_description
1 polymer ?
#
loop_
_entity_poly.entity_id
_entity_poly.type
_entity_poly.pdbx_seq_one_letter_code
_entity_poly.pdbx_strand_id
1 'polypeptide(L)'
;MAAFLELQSREWRPPSPRDPEGGLFGCALTGSALAFTFVADEEDEDCEHLLTLSTVSLGAGAVDECNVVEVVGRDCDDREIAVPVANLKLSCQPSLSLDGFTLQPPVTFRLAAGSGPVHLAGQHRVVPSTGLSDEDEDEDEDEDESSEEEEIAPIMPAKKQRRRL
;
A
#
# COMPACT_ATOMS: atom_id res chain seq x y z
N MET A 1 27.84 15.75 -31.80
CA MET A 1 26.49 15.27 -32.19
C MET A 1 25.62 15.27 -30.97
N ALA A 2 24.78 16.29 -30.82
CA ALA A 2 23.86 16.39 -29.74
C ALA A 2 22.61 15.57 -30.11
N ALA A 3 22.35 14.46 -29.42
CA ALA A 3 21.09 13.76 -29.51
C ALA A 3 20.03 14.63 -28.80
N PHE A 4 19.22 15.30 -29.57
CA PHE A 4 18.05 15.99 -29.10
C PHE A 4 17.01 14.92 -28.70
N LEU A 5 16.89 14.66 -27.42
CA LEU A 5 15.76 13.91 -26.90
C LEU A 5 14.53 14.79 -27.04
N GLU A 6 13.78 14.53 -28.10
CA GLU A 6 12.44 15.05 -28.32
C GLU A 6 11.55 14.49 -27.22
N LEU A 7 11.40 15.26 -26.15
CA LEU A 7 10.33 15.04 -25.19
C LEU A 7 9.03 15.27 -25.95
N GLN A 8 8.42 14.18 -26.42
CA GLN A 8 7.05 14.21 -26.87
C GLN A 8 6.21 14.76 -25.71
N SER A 9 5.72 15.98 -25.89
CA SER A 9 4.75 16.58 -25.00
C SER A 9 3.55 15.63 -24.93
N ARG A 10 3.48 14.89 -23.83
CA ARG A 10 2.26 14.18 -23.47
C ARG A 10 1.19 15.24 -23.34
N GLU A 11 0.26 15.19 -24.25
CA GLU A 11 -0.94 16.00 -24.24
C GLU A 11 -1.60 15.83 -22.87
N TRP A 12 -1.61 16.91 -22.08
CA TRP A 12 -2.24 16.93 -20.78
C TRP A 12 -3.73 16.65 -20.98
N ARG A 13 -4.18 15.49 -20.54
CA ARG A 13 -5.60 15.17 -20.41
C ARG A 13 -6.05 15.57 -19.02
N PRO A 14 -7.07 16.41 -18.89
CA PRO A 14 -7.64 16.61 -17.56
C PRO A 14 -8.11 15.25 -17.02
N PRO A 15 -7.85 14.96 -15.73
CA PRO A 15 -8.32 13.73 -15.11
C PRO A 15 -9.84 13.64 -15.28
N SER A 16 -10.31 12.43 -15.58
CA SER A 16 -11.74 12.20 -15.60
C SER A 16 -12.28 12.28 -14.17
N PRO A 17 -13.53 12.70 -13.95
CA PRO A 17 -14.11 12.84 -12.60
C PRO A 17 -14.13 11.54 -11.78
N ARG A 18 -13.66 10.43 -12.33
CA ARG A 18 -13.60 9.10 -11.70
C ARG A 18 -12.19 8.57 -11.48
N ASP A 19 -11.16 9.25 -11.99
CA ASP A 19 -9.79 8.83 -11.75
C ASP A 19 -9.34 9.40 -10.40
N PRO A 20 -8.86 8.55 -9.47
CA PRO A 20 -8.34 9.04 -8.21
C PRO A 20 -7.15 9.94 -8.47
N GLU A 21 -7.21 11.18 -8.01
CA GLU A 21 -6.06 12.07 -8.07
C GLU A 21 -4.93 11.47 -7.22
N GLY A 22 -3.75 11.36 -7.81
CA GLY A 22 -2.62 10.77 -7.12
C GLY A 22 -1.30 11.38 -7.57
N GLY A 23 -0.37 11.49 -6.63
CA GLY A 23 0.95 12.03 -6.83
C GLY A 23 2.03 11.17 -6.19
N LEU A 24 3.27 11.49 -6.52
CA LEU A 24 4.42 10.92 -5.85
C LEU A 24 4.51 11.44 -4.42
N PHE A 25 4.80 10.54 -3.50
CA PHE A 25 5.15 10.86 -2.12
C PHE A 25 6.61 10.51 -1.87
N GLY A 26 7.31 11.35 -1.14
CA GLY A 26 8.65 11.06 -0.66
C GLY A 26 9.02 11.91 0.55
N CYS A 27 9.74 11.30 1.48
CA CYS A 27 10.35 12.00 2.60
C CYS A 27 11.70 11.38 2.97
N ALA A 28 12.51 12.13 3.73
CA ALA A 28 13.79 11.66 4.23
C ALA A 28 13.85 11.82 5.75
N LEU A 29 14.30 10.77 6.42
CA LEU A 29 14.61 10.76 7.85
C LEU A 29 16.12 10.84 8.03
N THR A 30 16.58 11.80 8.79
CA THR A 30 18.01 12.05 9.03
C THR A 30 18.29 12.19 10.52
N GLY A 31 19.57 12.20 10.91
CA GLY A 31 19.96 12.44 12.29
C GLY A 31 19.50 13.79 12.84
N SER A 32 19.25 14.78 11.98
CA SER A 32 18.70 16.10 12.35
C SER A 32 17.19 16.22 12.22
N ALA A 33 16.55 15.30 11.44
CA ALA A 33 15.12 15.24 11.23
C ALA A 33 14.64 13.78 11.37
N LEU A 34 14.50 13.34 12.61
CA LEU A 34 14.20 11.96 12.98
C LEU A 34 12.75 11.54 12.70
N ALA A 35 11.86 12.48 12.47
CA ALA A 35 10.46 12.22 12.23
C ALA A 35 9.89 13.11 11.12
N PHE A 36 8.93 12.57 10.39
CA PHE A 36 8.14 13.28 9.39
C PHE A 36 6.69 12.90 9.56
N THR A 37 5.81 13.91 9.71
CA THR A 37 4.37 13.68 9.83
C THR A 37 3.68 14.10 8.55
N PHE A 38 2.92 13.18 7.96
CA PHE A 38 2.04 13.44 6.84
C PHE A 38 0.62 13.69 7.37
N VAL A 39 0.09 14.85 7.02
CA VAL A 39 -1.28 15.26 7.35
C VAL A 39 -1.99 15.55 6.04
N ALA A 40 -3.23 15.12 5.91
CA ALA A 40 -4.09 15.48 4.79
C ALA A 40 -4.65 16.89 5.00
N ASP A 41 -4.91 17.59 3.90
CA ASP A 41 -5.58 18.88 3.96
C ASP A 41 -7.03 18.69 4.43
N GLU A 42 -7.43 19.45 5.46
CA GLU A 42 -8.77 19.37 6.06
C GLU A 42 -9.86 20.04 5.18
N GLU A 43 -9.47 20.64 4.06
CA GLU A 43 -10.38 21.33 3.16
C GLU A 43 -11.23 20.37 2.28
N ASP A 44 -10.81 19.10 2.21
CA ASP A 44 -11.46 18.07 1.40
C ASP A 44 -12.25 17.08 2.29
N GLU A 45 -13.30 17.58 2.98
CA GLU A 45 -14.15 16.74 3.84
C GLU A 45 -14.85 15.58 3.10
N ASP A 46 -14.94 15.70 1.76
CA ASP A 46 -15.57 14.69 0.91
C ASP A 46 -14.57 13.72 0.26
N CYS A 47 -13.30 13.75 0.68
CA CYS A 47 -12.26 12.91 0.10
C CYS A 47 -11.50 12.11 1.16
N GLU A 48 -11.13 10.91 0.81
CA GLU A 48 -10.21 10.08 1.60
C GLU A 48 -8.80 10.18 1.03
N HIS A 49 -7.85 10.47 1.89
CA HIS A 49 -6.44 10.49 1.54
C HIS A 49 -5.80 9.16 1.91
N LEU A 50 -5.13 8.53 0.94
CA LEU A 50 -4.43 7.27 1.10
C LEU A 50 -2.96 7.44 0.75
N LEU A 51 -2.09 7.04 1.66
CA LEU A 51 -0.66 7.04 1.46
C LEU A 51 -0.15 5.60 1.32
N THR A 52 0.33 5.24 0.14
CA THR A 52 0.88 3.91 -0.12
C THR A 52 2.39 3.99 -0.21
N LEU A 53 3.09 3.36 0.73
CA LEU A 53 4.54 3.24 0.68
C LEU A 53 4.95 2.10 -0.24
N SER A 54 5.95 2.38 -1.07
CA SER A 54 6.51 1.40 -2.02
C SER A 54 7.92 0.99 -1.65
N THR A 55 8.75 1.93 -1.20
CA THR A 55 10.16 1.66 -0.95
C THR A 55 10.68 2.44 0.25
N VAL A 56 11.51 1.78 1.03
CA VAL A 56 12.34 2.38 2.09
C VAL A 56 13.79 2.06 1.78
N SER A 57 14.67 3.06 1.72
CA SER A 57 16.06 2.88 1.34
C SER A 57 17.01 3.78 2.11
N LEU A 58 18.24 3.29 2.33
CA LEU A 58 19.32 4.13 2.86
C LEU A 58 19.79 5.10 1.78
N GLY A 59 20.04 6.34 2.17
CA GLY A 59 20.55 7.37 1.30
C GLY A 59 22.07 7.41 1.24
N ALA A 60 22.60 8.29 0.38
CA ALA A 60 24.02 8.55 0.29
C ALA A 60 24.58 9.08 1.62
N GLY A 61 25.72 8.54 2.01
CA GLY A 61 26.40 8.93 3.27
C GLY A 61 25.90 8.16 4.49
N ALA A 62 24.99 7.19 4.35
CA ALA A 62 24.62 6.30 5.45
C ALA A 62 25.84 5.50 5.93
N VAL A 63 25.99 5.39 7.23
CA VAL A 63 27.00 4.52 7.85
C VAL A 63 26.45 3.11 8.01
N ASP A 64 27.34 2.12 8.16
CA ASP A 64 26.93 0.72 8.28
C ASP A 64 26.44 0.40 9.71
N GLU A 65 25.27 0.86 10.03
CA GLU A 65 24.54 0.63 11.27
C GLU A 65 23.09 0.24 11.01
N CYS A 66 22.42 -0.33 12.01
CA CYS A 66 21.00 -0.63 11.93
C CYS A 66 20.18 0.65 11.99
N ASN A 67 19.34 0.85 10.97
CA ASN A 67 18.38 1.96 10.92
C ASN A 67 16.98 1.37 10.98
N VAL A 68 16.25 1.67 12.03
CA VAL A 68 14.89 1.17 12.25
C VAL A 68 13.89 2.29 11.96
N VAL A 69 13.01 2.05 11.01
CA VAL A 69 11.92 2.96 10.67
C VAL A 69 10.63 2.44 11.29
N GLU A 70 9.98 3.29 12.05
CA GLU A 70 8.65 3.04 12.60
C GLU A 70 7.62 3.96 11.95
N VAL A 71 6.42 3.40 11.81
CA VAL A 71 5.21 4.15 11.44
C VAL A 71 4.36 4.30 12.69
N VAL A 72 4.01 5.54 13.01
CA VAL A 72 3.05 5.88 14.06
C VAL A 72 1.76 6.29 13.38
N GLY A 73 0.72 5.56 13.62
CA GLY A 73 -0.60 5.76 13.05
C GLY A 73 -1.69 5.28 13.99
N ARG A 74 -2.88 5.08 13.44
CA ARG A 74 -4.03 4.60 14.21
C ARG A 74 -4.42 3.18 13.77
N ASP A 75 -4.82 2.37 14.74
CA ASP A 75 -5.37 1.05 14.49
C ASP A 75 -6.88 1.13 14.16
N CYS A 76 -7.52 -0.02 13.95
CA CYS A 76 -8.96 -0.10 13.66
C CYS A 76 -9.86 0.37 14.83
N ASP A 77 -9.32 0.48 16.03
CA ASP A 77 -10.02 0.98 17.24
C ASP A 77 -9.69 2.47 17.51
N ASP A 78 -9.10 3.16 16.53
CA ASP A 78 -8.65 4.57 16.60
C ASP A 78 -7.62 4.86 17.70
N ARG A 79 -6.84 3.83 18.07
CA ARG A 79 -5.75 3.97 19.03
C ARG A 79 -4.44 4.22 18.32
N GLU A 80 -3.64 5.13 18.87
CA GLU A 80 -2.28 5.36 18.36
C GLU A 80 -1.40 4.14 18.60
N ILE A 81 -0.77 3.65 17.53
CA ILE A 81 0.21 2.56 17.57
C ILE A 81 1.47 2.94 16.81
N ALA A 82 2.60 2.42 17.27
CA ALA A 82 3.88 2.54 16.58
C ALA A 82 4.32 1.14 16.12
N VAL A 83 4.57 1.00 14.83
CA VAL A 83 4.93 -0.28 14.22
C VAL A 83 6.25 -0.13 13.46
N PRO A 84 7.29 -0.94 13.78
CA PRO A 84 8.51 -0.97 12.97
C PRO A 84 8.22 -1.63 11.62
N VAL A 85 8.54 -0.93 10.54
CA VAL A 85 8.24 -1.37 9.18
C VAL A 85 9.49 -1.74 8.38
N ALA A 86 10.64 -1.22 8.79
CA ALA A 86 11.91 -1.52 8.13
C ALA A 86 13.06 -1.50 9.13
N ASN A 87 14.00 -2.43 8.94
CA ASN A 87 15.29 -2.43 9.59
C ASN A 87 16.37 -2.53 8.51
N LEU A 88 17.03 -1.42 8.24
CA LEU A 88 17.98 -1.29 7.16
C LEU A 88 19.41 -1.21 7.68
N LYS A 89 20.31 -1.89 6.99
CA LYS A 89 21.74 -1.83 7.22
C LYS A 89 22.48 -1.89 5.89
N LEU A 90 23.43 -0.99 5.70
CA LEU A 90 24.12 -0.82 4.42
C LEU A 90 24.77 -2.11 3.90
N SER A 91 25.40 -2.90 4.78
CA SER A 91 26.10 -4.15 4.42
C SER A 91 25.16 -5.35 4.19
N CYS A 92 23.92 -5.31 4.69
CA CYS A 92 23.00 -6.45 4.64
C CYS A 92 21.75 -6.15 3.81
N GLN A 93 21.06 -5.07 4.12
CA GLN A 93 19.80 -4.70 3.50
C GLN A 93 19.68 -3.18 3.38
N PRO A 94 20.25 -2.58 2.31
CA PRO A 94 20.23 -1.14 2.12
C PRO A 94 18.88 -0.60 1.68
N SER A 95 17.98 -1.46 1.18
CA SER A 95 16.65 -1.07 0.73
C SER A 95 15.64 -2.19 0.96
N LEU A 96 14.38 -1.82 1.09
CA LEU A 96 13.25 -2.71 1.26
C LEU A 96 12.08 -2.22 0.41
N SER A 97 11.48 -3.12 -0.35
CA SER A 97 10.21 -2.87 -1.03
C SER A 97 9.05 -3.26 -0.12
N LEU A 98 8.07 -2.36 -0.02
CA LEU A 98 6.82 -2.56 0.71
C LEU A 98 5.71 -2.72 -0.33
N ASP A 99 5.14 -3.91 -0.42
CA ASP A 99 4.08 -4.17 -1.37
C ASP A 99 2.71 -3.81 -0.78
N GLY A 100 2.11 -2.74 -1.34
CA GLY A 100 0.76 -2.35 -0.98
C GLY A 100 0.57 -1.87 0.46
N PHE A 101 1.61 -1.33 1.10
CA PHE A 101 1.51 -0.81 2.46
C PHE A 101 0.82 0.55 2.47
N THR A 102 -0.50 0.53 2.66
CA THR A 102 -1.36 1.71 2.61
C THR A 102 -1.72 2.20 4.01
N LEU A 103 -1.62 3.50 4.19
CA LEU A 103 -1.83 4.21 5.44
C LEU A 103 -2.83 5.35 5.24
N GLN A 104 -3.64 5.62 6.27
CA GLN A 104 -4.51 6.79 6.31
C GLN A 104 -3.88 7.88 7.18
N PRO A 105 -3.83 9.13 6.71
CA PRO A 105 -3.38 10.25 7.53
C PRO A 105 -4.29 10.50 8.76
N PRO A 106 -3.76 11.08 9.81
CA PRO A 106 -2.39 11.50 10.02
C PRO A 106 -1.47 10.33 10.33
N VAL A 107 -0.28 10.31 9.73
CA VAL A 107 0.72 9.27 9.93
C VAL A 107 2.10 9.89 10.11
N THR A 108 2.86 9.39 11.08
CA THR A 108 4.22 9.83 11.35
C THR A 108 5.21 8.72 11.05
N PHE A 109 6.20 9.03 10.24
CA PHE A 109 7.37 8.19 10.02
C PHE A 109 8.47 8.62 10.97
N ARG A 110 9.09 7.68 11.67
CA ARG A 110 10.09 7.96 12.68
C ARG A 110 11.29 7.01 12.51
N LEU A 111 12.49 7.59 12.66
CA LEU A 111 13.73 6.82 12.77
C LEU A 111 13.95 6.46 14.24
N ALA A 112 13.59 5.23 14.61
CA ALA A 112 13.67 4.73 15.98
C ALA A 112 15.09 4.35 16.40
N ALA A 113 15.93 3.98 15.43
CA ALA A 113 17.35 3.69 15.63
C ALA A 113 18.13 4.07 14.37
N GLY A 114 19.41 4.36 14.55
CA GLY A 114 20.30 4.78 13.49
C GLY A 114 20.28 6.29 13.23
N SER A 115 21.15 6.73 12.35
CA SER A 115 21.34 8.14 11.99
C SER A 115 20.90 8.48 10.57
N GLY A 116 20.49 7.48 9.79
CA GLY A 116 20.08 7.65 8.40
C GLY A 116 21.24 8.10 7.48
N PRO A 117 20.95 8.82 6.39
CA PRO A 117 19.62 9.16 5.89
C PRO A 117 18.83 7.96 5.39
N VAL A 118 17.53 7.96 5.67
CA VAL A 118 16.57 6.96 5.16
C VAL A 118 15.55 7.68 4.31
N HIS A 119 15.34 7.21 3.09
CA HIS A 119 14.34 7.73 2.17
C HIS A 119 13.14 6.81 2.11
N LEU A 120 11.96 7.39 2.25
CA LEU A 120 10.69 6.71 2.01
C LEU A 120 10.10 7.25 0.71
N ALA A 121 9.63 6.35 -0.14
CA ALA A 121 8.97 6.69 -1.39
C ALA A 121 7.69 5.90 -1.58
N GLY A 122 6.72 6.53 -2.21
CA GLY A 122 5.41 5.92 -2.45
C GLY A 122 4.50 6.81 -3.27
N GLN A 123 3.21 6.65 -3.05
CA GLN A 123 2.15 7.39 -3.72
C GLN A 123 1.15 7.92 -2.71
N HIS A 124 0.74 9.16 -2.90
CA HIS A 124 -0.40 9.74 -2.23
C HIS A 124 -1.58 9.77 -3.20
N ARG A 125 -2.72 9.26 -2.78
CA ARG A 125 -3.95 9.21 -3.58
C ARG A 125 -5.07 9.90 -2.81
N VAL A 126 -5.87 10.64 -3.55
CA VAL A 126 -7.10 11.26 -3.04
C VAL A 126 -8.26 10.54 -3.71
N VAL A 127 -9.12 9.94 -2.90
CA VAL A 127 -10.28 9.18 -3.37
C VAL A 127 -11.53 9.89 -2.90
N PRO A 128 -12.48 10.22 -3.78
CA PRO A 128 -13.75 10.81 -3.36
C PRO A 128 -14.45 9.86 -2.39
N SER A 129 -14.88 10.37 -1.24
CA SER A 129 -15.70 9.65 -0.27
C SER A 129 -17.16 9.60 -0.76
N THR A 130 -17.36 9.00 -1.94
CA THR A 130 -18.72 8.69 -2.38
C THR A 130 -19.22 7.57 -1.50
N GLY A 131 -20.14 7.91 -0.60
CA GLY A 131 -20.91 6.90 0.09
C GLY A 131 -21.44 5.90 -0.93
N LEU A 132 -21.04 4.64 -0.77
CA LEU A 132 -21.64 3.54 -1.50
C LEU A 132 -23.10 3.45 -1.08
N SER A 133 -23.97 4.18 -1.78
CA SER A 133 -25.34 3.77 -1.88
C SER A 133 -25.35 2.60 -2.87
N ASP A 134 -25.27 1.39 -2.34
CA ASP A 134 -25.70 0.18 -3.02
C ASP A 134 -27.20 0.32 -3.30
N GLU A 135 -27.52 0.90 -4.42
CA GLU A 135 -28.79 0.76 -5.11
C GLU A 135 -28.51 0.17 -6.50
N ASP A 136 -28.04 -1.06 -6.52
CA ASP A 136 -28.20 -1.96 -7.65
C ASP A 136 -29.31 -2.95 -7.29
N GLU A 137 -30.55 -2.48 -7.42
CA GLU A 137 -31.69 -3.32 -7.67
C GLU A 137 -31.65 -3.77 -9.14
N ASP A 138 -30.91 -4.82 -9.43
CA ASP A 138 -31.11 -5.61 -10.63
C ASP A 138 -32.10 -6.73 -10.34
N GLU A 139 -33.37 -6.40 -10.53
CA GLU A 139 -34.42 -7.38 -10.81
C GLU A 139 -34.20 -7.92 -12.23
N ASP A 140 -33.54 -9.04 -12.37
CA ASP A 140 -33.68 -9.91 -13.53
C ASP A 140 -34.32 -11.23 -13.11
N GLU A 141 -35.65 -11.23 -13.22
CA GLU A 141 -36.45 -12.44 -13.36
C GLU A 141 -36.15 -13.05 -14.76
N ASP A 142 -35.43 -14.15 -14.79
CA ASP A 142 -35.51 -15.10 -15.87
C ASP A 142 -35.70 -16.50 -15.33
N GLU A 143 -36.97 -16.91 -15.34
CA GLU A 143 -37.37 -18.31 -15.28
C GLU A 143 -36.86 -19.02 -16.52
N ASP A 144 -36.03 -20.04 -16.35
CA ASP A 144 -36.01 -21.16 -17.30
C ASP A 144 -35.71 -22.46 -16.57
N GLU A 145 -36.79 -23.31 -16.56
CA GLU A 145 -36.77 -24.69 -16.17
C GLU A 145 -35.96 -25.52 -17.19
N SER A 146 -34.96 -26.23 -16.73
CA SER A 146 -34.70 -27.57 -17.28
C SER A 146 -33.95 -28.46 -16.31
N SER A 147 -34.67 -29.40 -15.79
CA SER A 147 -34.23 -30.58 -15.08
C SER A 147 -33.33 -31.46 -15.96
N GLU A 148 -32.12 -31.75 -15.45
CA GLU A 148 -31.46 -33.03 -15.72
C GLU A 148 -30.68 -33.46 -14.49
N GLU A 149 -31.25 -34.49 -13.83
CA GLU A 149 -30.60 -35.19 -12.74
C GLU A 149 -29.46 -36.04 -13.30
N GLU A 150 -28.21 -35.70 -12.97
CA GLU A 150 -27.12 -36.67 -13.04
C GLU A 150 -26.68 -37.06 -11.63
N GLU A 151 -27.00 -38.28 -11.26
CA GLU A 151 -26.52 -38.94 -10.05
C GLU A 151 -25.00 -39.01 -10.04
N ILE A 152 -24.36 -38.22 -9.17
CA ILE A 152 -22.95 -38.41 -8.87
C ILE A 152 -22.84 -39.41 -7.71
N ALA A 153 -22.34 -40.60 -7.99
CA ALA A 153 -22.07 -41.62 -6.99
C ALA A 153 -20.96 -41.20 -6.02
N PRO A 154 -21.09 -41.45 -4.71
CA PRO A 154 -20.07 -41.07 -3.75
C PRO A 154 -18.83 -41.95 -3.87
N ILE A 155 -17.67 -41.29 -3.96
CA ILE A 155 -16.36 -41.94 -3.98
C ILE A 155 -16.04 -42.43 -2.56
N MET A 156 -15.92 -43.74 -2.39
CA MET A 156 -15.50 -44.34 -1.14
C MET A 156 -13.98 -44.21 -0.94
N PRO A 157 -13.51 -43.88 0.27
CA PRO A 157 -12.07 -43.82 0.55
C PRO A 157 -11.49 -45.24 0.67
N ALA A 158 -10.36 -45.45 0.02
CA ALA A 158 -9.62 -46.71 0.05
C ALA A 158 -9.10 -47.04 1.46
N LYS A 159 -9.41 -48.25 1.94
CA LYS A 159 -8.86 -48.80 3.20
C LYS A 159 -7.37 -49.07 3.03
N LYS A 160 -6.55 -48.43 3.89
CA LYS A 160 -5.15 -48.80 4.12
C LYS A 160 -5.05 -50.17 4.72
N GLN A 161 -4.54 -51.15 3.94
CA GLN A 161 -4.12 -52.44 4.48
C GLN A 161 -2.81 -52.24 5.29
N ARG A 162 -2.90 -52.50 6.57
CA ARG A 162 -1.74 -52.74 7.45
C ARG A 162 -1.17 -54.13 7.09
N ARG A 163 0.03 -54.18 6.51
CA ARG A 163 0.86 -55.35 6.53
C ARG A 163 1.52 -55.49 7.89
N ARG A 164 1.19 -56.58 8.61
CA ARG A 164 1.97 -57.09 9.73
C ARG A 164 3.12 -57.95 9.18
N LEU A 165 4.29 -57.69 9.64
CA LEU A 165 5.36 -58.68 9.84
C LEU A 165 5.73 -58.66 11.29
#